data_b12fd8cf6e3a6c4a46284219ebfa7944
#
_entry.id   b12fd8cf6e3a6c4a46284219ebfa7944
#
_cell.length_a   1.000
_cell.length_b   1.000
_cell.length_c   1.000
_cell.angle_alpha   90.00
_cell.angle_beta   90.00
_cell.angle_gamma   90.00
#
_symmetry.space_group_name_H-M   'P 1'
#
loop_
_entity.id
_entity.type
_entity.pdbx_description
1 polymer ?
#
loop_
_entity_poly.entity_id
_entity_poly.type
_entity_poly.pdbx_seq_one_letter_code
_entity_poly.pdbx_strand_id
1 'polypeptide(L)'
;MKKECVAMLLAGGQGSRLYVLTGSMAKPAVPFGGKFRIIDFPLSNCTNSGIDTVGVLTQYRPLELNTYIGSGQPWELDRMNGGVHILPPYQSAGGAVWYKGTANAIYQNIGFVDLYDPEYVLILSGDHIYKMDYSDMLRRHKETGADCTISVMEVPWEEASRFGIMSVDGKDNITEFAEKPREPKSNLASMGIYVFTWKKLREYLIADEADPASDNDFGKNIIPTMLKNGEKMAAYRFEGYWKDVGTLDSLWDANMDMLSPGSGLNLLDKKWRIYGRTPTCPPTYIGAQGDVGNSAIAKGCTVLGEVKNSVLSTGTCVDEGAEVSYSVVMPGAVIGKGAKVSYAIIGEGCRIGENAVVGGAPGSVDFDHWGIAVVGPHAQVRDGQVIQPNMMLGEDGKEVRR
;
A
#
# COMPACT_ATOMS: atom_id res chain seq x y z
N MET A 1 -7.94 -25.01 -15.43
CA MET A 1 -8.15 -24.20 -16.67
C MET A 1 -6.90 -23.37 -16.88
N LYS A 2 -6.27 -23.47 -18.03
CA LYS A 2 -4.98 -22.81 -18.28
C LYS A 2 -5.16 -21.29 -18.33
N LYS A 3 -4.31 -20.57 -17.59
CA LYS A 3 -4.19 -19.10 -17.62
C LYS A 3 -2.81 -18.73 -18.16
N GLU A 4 -2.70 -17.59 -18.83
CA GLU A 4 -1.39 -17.12 -19.27
C GLU A 4 -0.57 -16.63 -18.08
N CYS A 5 -1.19 -15.84 -17.21
CA CYS A 5 -0.57 -15.25 -16.02
C CYS A 5 -1.49 -15.35 -14.81
N VAL A 6 -0.92 -15.64 -13.66
CA VAL A 6 -1.58 -15.58 -12.33
C VAL A 6 -0.84 -14.54 -11.49
N ALA A 7 -1.57 -13.67 -10.82
CA ALA A 7 -0.98 -12.72 -9.88
C ALA A 7 -0.97 -13.27 -8.45
N MET A 8 0.13 -13.06 -7.74
CA MET A 8 0.30 -13.40 -6.33
C MET A 8 0.64 -12.13 -5.55
N LEU A 9 -0.32 -11.65 -4.77
CA LEU A 9 -0.26 -10.37 -4.08
C LEU A 9 0.13 -10.58 -2.62
N LEU A 10 1.32 -10.12 -2.25
CA LEU A 10 1.88 -10.20 -0.91
C LEU A 10 1.22 -9.13 -0.01
N ALA A 11 0.29 -9.53 0.83
CA ALA A 11 -0.51 -8.65 1.69
C ALA A 11 -0.38 -8.98 3.19
N GLY A 12 0.67 -9.72 3.57
CA GLY A 12 0.87 -10.24 4.93
C GLY A 12 1.74 -9.39 5.86
N GLY A 13 2.24 -8.24 5.43
CA GLY A 13 3.15 -7.40 6.21
C GLY A 13 2.50 -6.76 7.46
N GLN A 14 3.23 -6.71 8.57
CA GLN A 14 2.76 -6.11 9.84
C GLN A 14 2.52 -4.60 9.76
N GLY A 15 3.25 -3.89 8.89
CA GLY A 15 3.15 -2.43 8.79
C GLY A 15 3.61 -1.69 10.06
N SER A 16 4.56 -2.24 10.79
CA SER A 16 5.03 -1.72 12.10
C SER A 16 5.43 -0.24 12.07
N ARG A 17 5.90 0.28 10.93
CA ARG A 17 6.27 1.68 10.73
C ARG A 17 5.08 2.64 10.56
N LEU A 18 3.84 2.13 10.51
CA LEU A 18 2.60 2.90 10.58
C LEU A 18 2.02 2.94 12.00
N TYR A 19 2.72 2.34 12.96
CA TYR A 19 2.46 2.41 14.40
C TYR A 19 0.99 2.20 14.76
N VAL A 20 0.35 3.21 15.38
CA VAL A 20 -1.03 3.14 15.86
C VAL A 20 -2.07 2.88 14.76
N LEU A 21 -1.77 3.22 13.49
CA LEU A 21 -2.69 2.99 12.39
C LEU A 21 -2.83 1.51 12.02
N THR A 22 -1.82 0.70 12.30
CA THR A 22 -1.81 -0.74 11.98
C THR A 22 -1.91 -1.64 13.20
N GLY A 23 -2.26 -1.07 14.35
CA GLY A 23 -2.46 -1.81 15.59
C GLY A 23 -3.57 -2.87 15.49
N SER A 24 -4.65 -2.58 14.76
CA SER A 24 -5.81 -3.46 14.60
C SER A 24 -5.96 -4.01 13.18
N MET A 25 -5.31 -3.45 12.17
CA MET A 25 -5.48 -3.82 10.76
C MET A 25 -4.15 -4.09 10.05
N ALA A 26 -4.19 -4.85 8.96
CA ALA A 26 -3.04 -5.05 8.07
C ALA A 26 -2.76 -3.78 7.24
N LYS A 27 -1.47 -3.51 6.92
CA LYS A 27 -1.07 -2.34 6.12
C LYS A 27 -1.87 -2.17 4.82
N PRO A 28 -2.13 -3.22 4.00
CA PRO A 28 -2.91 -3.09 2.77
C PRO A 28 -4.36 -2.64 3.00
N ALA A 29 -4.90 -2.77 4.21
CA ALA A 29 -6.25 -2.33 4.56
C ALA A 29 -6.33 -0.86 4.98
N VAL A 30 -5.20 -0.16 5.15
CA VAL A 30 -5.17 1.25 5.56
C VAL A 30 -5.89 2.13 4.53
N PRO A 31 -6.81 3.02 4.95
CA PRO A 31 -7.51 3.94 4.07
C PRO A 31 -6.56 4.93 3.36
N PHE A 32 -6.88 5.23 2.11
CA PHE A 32 -6.13 6.14 1.26
C PHE A 32 -7.03 6.94 0.33
N GLY A 33 -6.68 8.20 0.11
CA GLY A 33 -7.31 9.02 -0.93
C GLY A 33 -8.80 9.29 -0.71
N GLY A 34 -9.26 9.26 0.52
CA GLY A 34 -10.65 9.54 0.92
C GLY A 34 -11.65 8.41 0.65
N LYS A 35 -11.35 7.52 -0.30
CA LYS A 35 -12.30 6.51 -0.78
C LYS A 35 -11.73 5.10 -0.81
N PHE A 36 -10.42 4.95 -0.99
CA PHE A 36 -9.74 3.70 -1.27
C PHE A 36 -9.05 3.13 -0.03
N ARG A 37 -8.58 1.90 -0.15
CA ARG A 37 -7.55 1.30 0.69
C ARG A 37 -6.32 1.01 -0.17
N ILE A 38 -5.16 0.84 0.42
CA ILE A 38 -3.91 0.61 -0.33
C ILE A 38 -4.04 -0.59 -1.28
N ILE A 39 -4.70 -1.66 -0.84
CA ILE A 39 -4.92 -2.89 -1.63
C ILE A 39 -5.70 -2.67 -2.94
N ASP A 40 -6.49 -1.59 -3.03
CA ASP A 40 -7.29 -1.29 -4.22
C ASP A 40 -6.44 -1.04 -5.45
N PHE A 41 -5.24 -0.51 -5.27
CA PHE A 41 -4.33 -0.18 -6.36
C PHE A 41 -3.83 -1.43 -7.10
N PRO A 42 -3.16 -2.39 -6.45
CA PRO A 42 -2.71 -3.60 -7.14
C PRO A 42 -3.86 -4.45 -7.68
N LEU A 43 -5.00 -4.55 -6.97
CA LEU A 43 -6.17 -5.28 -7.49
C LEU A 43 -6.76 -4.60 -8.73
N SER A 44 -6.87 -3.28 -8.74
CA SER A 44 -7.34 -2.52 -9.90
C SER A 44 -6.38 -2.63 -11.08
N ASN A 45 -5.07 -2.56 -10.81
CA ASN A 45 -4.07 -2.74 -11.85
C ASN A 45 -4.16 -4.15 -12.47
N CYS A 46 -4.39 -5.22 -11.68
CA CYS A 46 -4.63 -6.56 -12.21
C CYS A 46 -5.81 -6.57 -13.19
N THR A 47 -6.96 -6.08 -12.75
CA THR A 47 -8.18 -6.04 -13.58
C THR A 47 -7.98 -5.22 -14.86
N ASN A 48 -7.42 -4.02 -14.75
CA ASN A 48 -7.15 -3.15 -15.89
C ASN A 48 -6.14 -3.75 -16.87
N SER A 49 -5.20 -4.58 -16.38
CA SER A 49 -4.21 -5.31 -17.20
C SER A 49 -4.73 -6.64 -17.76
N GLY A 50 -6.01 -7.00 -17.52
CA GLY A 50 -6.59 -8.25 -17.98
C GLY A 50 -6.15 -9.50 -17.18
N ILE A 51 -5.51 -9.32 -16.02
CA ILE A 51 -5.14 -10.41 -15.12
C ILE A 51 -6.30 -10.68 -14.18
N ASP A 52 -7.00 -11.77 -14.43
CA ASP A 52 -8.28 -12.09 -13.78
C ASP A 52 -8.18 -13.15 -12.67
N THR A 53 -6.99 -13.59 -12.32
CA THR A 53 -6.74 -14.62 -11.30
C THR A 53 -5.68 -14.11 -10.34
N VAL A 54 -6.07 -13.84 -9.10
CA VAL A 54 -5.24 -13.19 -8.08
C VAL A 54 -5.29 -13.96 -6.77
N GLY A 55 -4.15 -14.49 -6.32
CA GLY A 55 -3.98 -15.01 -4.96
C GLY A 55 -3.48 -13.90 -4.02
N VAL A 56 -4.25 -13.59 -2.99
CA VAL A 56 -3.87 -12.57 -1.97
C VAL A 56 -3.37 -13.29 -0.73
N LEU A 57 -2.07 -13.19 -0.46
CA LEU A 57 -1.41 -13.84 0.67
C LEU A 57 -1.51 -12.97 1.92
N THR A 58 -2.41 -13.36 2.83
CA THR A 58 -2.68 -12.62 4.07
C THR A 58 -2.10 -13.37 5.27
N GLN A 59 -1.62 -12.65 6.26
CA GLN A 59 -1.08 -13.27 7.48
C GLN A 59 -1.37 -12.45 8.73
N TYR A 60 -0.93 -11.20 8.77
CA TYR A 60 -1.07 -10.33 9.93
C TYR A 60 -2.43 -9.62 9.93
N ARG A 61 -3.17 -9.69 11.07
CA ARG A 61 -4.48 -9.02 11.24
C ARG A 61 -5.41 -9.17 10.02
N PRO A 62 -5.72 -10.40 9.59
CA PRO A 62 -6.33 -10.61 8.28
C PRO A 62 -7.83 -10.29 8.24
N LEU A 63 -8.52 -10.19 9.38
CA LEU A 63 -9.99 -10.13 9.44
C LEU A 63 -10.57 -8.97 8.63
N GLU A 64 -10.07 -7.76 8.86
CA GLU A 64 -10.57 -6.57 8.18
C GLU A 64 -10.24 -6.59 6.68
N LEU A 65 -9.00 -6.94 6.34
CA LEU A 65 -8.57 -7.06 4.94
C LEU A 65 -9.38 -8.11 4.18
N ASN A 66 -9.56 -9.29 4.76
CA ASN A 66 -10.33 -10.38 4.14
C ASN A 66 -11.81 -9.99 3.96
N THR A 67 -12.40 -9.33 4.97
CA THR A 67 -13.77 -8.80 4.90
C THR A 67 -13.90 -7.72 3.82
N TYR A 68 -12.90 -6.86 3.69
CA TYR A 68 -12.89 -5.81 2.68
C TYR A 68 -12.80 -6.38 1.26
N ILE A 69 -11.90 -7.33 1.01
CA ILE A 69 -11.75 -7.98 -0.30
C ILE A 69 -13.02 -8.78 -0.63
N GLY A 70 -13.53 -9.57 0.31
CA GLY A 70 -14.73 -10.41 0.10
C GLY A 70 -14.57 -11.33 -1.12
N SER A 71 -15.55 -11.31 -2.02
CA SER A 71 -15.52 -12.07 -3.27
C SER A 71 -14.73 -11.40 -4.41
N GLY A 72 -14.25 -10.18 -4.23
CA GLY A 72 -13.57 -9.43 -5.29
C GLY A 72 -14.48 -8.65 -6.24
N GLN A 73 -15.79 -8.62 -5.98
CA GLN A 73 -16.77 -7.96 -6.84
C GLN A 73 -16.46 -6.49 -7.15
N PRO A 74 -15.96 -5.65 -6.23
CA PRO A 74 -15.62 -4.26 -6.55
C PRO A 74 -14.58 -4.10 -7.66
N TRP A 75 -13.70 -5.09 -7.83
CA TRP A 75 -12.63 -5.10 -8.85
C TRP A 75 -12.96 -6.01 -10.03
N GLU A 76 -14.20 -6.53 -10.16
CA GLU A 76 -14.60 -7.51 -11.20
C GLU A 76 -13.75 -8.80 -11.14
N LEU A 77 -13.32 -9.18 -9.94
CA LEU A 77 -12.54 -10.39 -9.64
C LEU A 77 -13.37 -11.48 -8.95
N ASP A 78 -14.69 -11.46 -9.12
CA ASP A 78 -15.65 -12.46 -8.61
C ASP A 78 -16.02 -13.51 -9.67
N ARG A 79 -15.02 -13.94 -10.45
CA ARG A 79 -15.24 -14.81 -11.61
C ARG A 79 -15.34 -16.28 -11.22
N MET A 80 -16.16 -17.06 -11.96
CA MET A 80 -16.29 -18.52 -11.78
C MET A 80 -14.96 -19.27 -12.04
N ASN A 81 -14.15 -18.78 -12.97
CA ASN A 81 -12.88 -19.37 -13.36
C ASN A 81 -11.77 -18.34 -13.21
N GLY A 82 -11.11 -18.35 -12.09
CA GLY A 82 -10.17 -17.32 -11.66
C GLY A 82 -10.76 -16.49 -10.53
N GLY A 83 -10.61 -15.16 -10.58
CA GLY A 83 -11.05 -14.27 -9.53
C GLY A 83 -10.02 -14.09 -8.43
N VAL A 84 -10.41 -13.39 -7.36
CA VAL A 84 -9.56 -13.20 -6.19
C VAL A 84 -9.73 -14.34 -5.19
N HIS A 85 -8.61 -14.85 -4.70
CA HIS A 85 -8.55 -15.90 -3.68
C HIS A 85 -7.72 -15.42 -2.51
N ILE A 86 -8.24 -15.52 -1.30
CA ILE A 86 -7.50 -15.21 -0.09
C ILE A 86 -6.75 -16.46 0.36
N LEU A 87 -5.45 -16.34 0.48
CA LEU A 87 -4.53 -17.42 0.78
C LEU A 87 -3.84 -17.13 2.15
N PRO A 88 -4.44 -17.53 3.27
CA PRO A 88 -3.80 -17.44 4.57
C PRO A 88 -2.82 -18.62 4.75
N PRO A 89 -1.84 -18.51 5.65
CA PRO A 89 -1.06 -19.66 6.07
C PRO A 89 -1.97 -20.74 6.67
N TYR A 90 -1.65 -22.01 6.44
CA TYR A 90 -2.49 -23.12 6.88
C TYR A 90 -1.70 -24.18 7.61
N GLN A 91 -2.40 -25.03 8.37
CA GLN A 91 -1.80 -26.17 9.04
C GLN A 91 -1.64 -27.34 8.06
N SER A 92 -0.41 -27.77 7.85
CA SER A 92 -0.08 -29.01 7.15
C SER A 92 0.04 -30.18 8.12
N ALA A 93 0.29 -31.39 7.60
CA ALA A 93 0.58 -32.57 8.43
C ALA A 93 1.79 -32.35 9.36
N GLY A 94 2.70 -31.44 9.04
CA GLY A 94 3.86 -31.04 9.84
C GLY A 94 3.60 -29.96 10.90
N GLY A 95 2.36 -29.47 11.04
CA GLY A 95 1.98 -28.40 11.98
C GLY A 95 1.58 -27.09 11.27
N ALA A 96 1.20 -26.08 12.07
CA ALA A 96 0.88 -24.74 11.58
C ALA A 96 2.18 -23.98 11.33
N VAL A 97 2.36 -23.48 10.11
CA VAL A 97 3.55 -22.73 9.72
C VAL A 97 3.15 -21.39 9.15
N TRP A 98 3.52 -20.30 9.85
CA TRP A 98 3.44 -18.96 9.33
C TRP A 98 4.35 -18.77 8.11
N TYR A 99 4.00 -17.85 7.24
CA TYR A 99 4.93 -17.47 6.17
C TYR A 99 6.21 -16.90 6.76
N LYS A 100 7.34 -17.58 6.50
CA LYS A 100 8.66 -17.21 7.04
C LYS A 100 9.23 -15.96 6.37
N GLY A 101 8.86 -15.76 5.08
CA GLY A 101 9.30 -14.67 4.25
C GLY A 101 8.46 -14.58 2.98
N THR A 102 8.78 -13.64 2.10
CA THR A 102 8.03 -13.36 0.88
C THR A 102 8.07 -14.53 -0.11
N ALA A 103 9.20 -15.20 -0.25
CA ALA A 103 9.34 -16.38 -1.11
C ALA A 103 8.64 -17.60 -0.52
N ASN A 104 8.73 -17.83 0.80
CA ASN A 104 8.02 -18.93 1.47
C ASN A 104 6.49 -18.77 1.33
N ALA A 105 5.96 -17.55 1.33
CA ALA A 105 4.53 -17.34 1.13
C ALA A 105 4.07 -17.87 -0.25
N ILE A 106 4.87 -17.66 -1.30
CA ILE A 106 4.57 -18.21 -2.63
C ILE A 106 4.80 -19.73 -2.64
N TYR A 107 5.88 -20.21 -2.03
CA TYR A 107 6.17 -21.65 -1.93
C TYR A 107 5.01 -22.44 -1.30
N GLN A 108 4.47 -22.00 -0.18
CA GLN A 108 3.34 -22.66 0.48
C GLN A 108 2.08 -22.71 -0.41
N ASN A 109 1.99 -21.84 -1.42
CA ASN A 109 0.86 -21.70 -2.32
C ASN A 109 1.17 -22.15 -3.77
N ILE A 110 2.25 -22.91 -3.99
CA ILE A 110 2.57 -23.51 -5.30
C ILE A 110 1.37 -24.25 -5.88
N GLY A 111 0.67 -25.03 -5.04
CA GLY A 111 -0.51 -25.79 -5.46
C GLY A 111 -1.64 -24.91 -6.01
N PHE A 112 -1.83 -23.70 -5.48
CA PHE A 112 -2.79 -22.75 -6.01
C PHE A 112 -2.40 -22.30 -7.42
N VAL A 113 -1.14 -21.96 -7.63
CA VAL A 113 -0.66 -21.52 -8.95
C VAL A 113 -0.74 -22.68 -9.96
N ASP A 114 -0.29 -23.89 -9.55
CA ASP A 114 -0.31 -25.08 -10.40
C ASP A 114 -1.73 -25.47 -10.87
N LEU A 115 -2.81 -25.13 -10.12
CA LEU A 115 -4.20 -25.34 -10.56
C LEU A 115 -4.54 -24.66 -11.90
N TYR A 116 -3.88 -23.55 -12.20
CA TYR A 116 -4.11 -22.76 -13.40
C TYR A 116 -3.10 -23.03 -14.51
N ASP A 117 -2.04 -23.81 -14.25
CA ASP A 117 -0.94 -24.14 -15.18
C ASP A 117 -0.49 -22.91 -15.99
N PRO A 118 -0.11 -21.79 -15.32
CA PRO A 118 0.24 -20.58 -16.01
C PRO A 118 1.63 -20.67 -16.63
N GLU A 119 1.88 -19.87 -17.66
CA GLU A 119 3.22 -19.69 -18.19
C GLU A 119 4.02 -18.71 -17.34
N TYR A 120 3.33 -17.68 -16.83
CA TYR A 120 3.94 -16.61 -16.04
C TYR A 120 3.22 -16.42 -14.70
N VAL A 121 3.98 -15.94 -13.71
CA VAL A 121 3.46 -15.49 -12.42
C VAL A 121 3.90 -14.05 -12.19
N LEU A 122 2.94 -13.20 -11.83
CA LEU A 122 3.17 -11.83 -11.42
C LEU A 122 3.16 -11.75 -9.88
N ILE A 123 4.28 -11.39 -9.30
CA ILE A 123 4.41 -11.17 -7.85
C ILE A 123 4.25 -9.68 -7.57
N LEU A 124 3.37 -9.33 -6.64
CA LEU A 124 3.01 -7.96 -6.32
C LEU A 124 3.18 -7.68 -4.84
N SER A 125 3.66 -6.48 -4.50
CA SER A 125 3.56 -5.93 -3.15
C SER A 125 2.20 -5.25 -2.95
N GLY A 126 1.55 -5.52 -1.82
CA GLY A 126 0.21 -5.00 -1.48
C GLY A 126 0.22 -3.68 -0.72
N ASP A 127 1.34 -2.95 -0.72
CA ASP A 127 1.57 -1.81 0.17
C ASP A 127 2.06 -0.53 -0.51
N HIS A 128 1.88 -0.43 -1.84
CA HIS A 128 2.29 0.71 -2.65
C HIS A 128 1.10 1.40 -3.34
N ILE A 129 1.24 2.69 -3.60
CA ILE A 129 0.29 3.50 -4.37
C ILE A 129 0.87 3.79 -5.75
N TYR A 130 0.24 3.27 -6.79
CA TYR A 130 0.67 3.43 -8.18
C TYR A 130 -0.41 2.99 -9.16
N LYS A 131 -0.27 3.40 -10.43
CA LYS A 131 -1.12 2.97 -11.55
C LYS A 131 -0.20 2.39 -12.61
N MET A 132 -0.35 1.09 -12.92
CA MET A 132 0.56 0.39 -13.83
C MET A 132 -0.19 -0.64 -14.67
N ASP A 133 0.09 -0.65 -15.96
CA ASP A 133 -0.32 -1.73 -16.85
C ASP A 133 0.69 -2.87 -16.80
N TYR A 134 0.31 -3.96 -16.14
CA TYR A 134 1.17 -5.15 -16.06
C TYR A 134 1.31 -5.89 -17.39
N SER A 135 0.40 -5.66 -18.35
CA SER A 135 0.50 -6.27 -19.68
C SER A 135 1.73 -5.79 -20.44
N ASP A 136 2.15 -4.53 -20.23
CA ASP A 136 3.38 -3.99 -20.81
C ASP A 136 4.63 -4.65 -20.24
N MET A 137 4.64 -4.88 -18.92
CA MET A 137 5.73 -5.60 -18.27
C MET A 137 5.79 -7.07 -18.71
N LEU A 138 4.62 -7.73 -18.83
CA LEU A 138 4.52 -9.10 -19.34
C LEU A 138 4.98 -9.19 -20.81
N ARG A 139 4.63 -8.21 -21.64
CA ARG A 139 5.12 -8.12 -23.03
C ARG A 139 6.65 -8.02 -23.05
N ARG A 140 7.24 -7.13 -22.25
CA ARG A 140 8.70 -7.00 -22.13
C ARG A 140 9.36 -8.29 -21.69
N HIS A 141 8.77 -9.01 -20.74
CA HIS A 141 9.25 -10.31 -20.27
C HIS A 141 9.33 -11.33 -21.43
N LYS A 142 8.26 -11.42 -22.23
CA LYS A 142 8.19 -12.30 -23.40
C LYS A 142 9.20 -11.91 -24.48
N GLU A 143 9.27 -10.63 -24.84
CA GLU A 143 10.18 -10.12 -25.88
C GLU A 143 11.65 -10.36 -25.53
N THR A 144 12.00 -10.22 -24.26
CA THR A 144 13.37 -10.49 -23.82
C THR A 144 13.64 -11.97 -23.64
N GLY A 145 12.61 -12.82 -23.49
CA GLY A 145 12.75 -14.23 -23.09
C GLY A 145 13.46 -14.35 -21.75
N ALA A 146 13.15 -13.44 -20.82
CA ALA A 146 13.73 -13.45 -19.48
C ALA A 146 13.11 -14.56 -18.60
N ASP A 147 13.86 -15.03 -17.61
CA ASP A 147 13.36 -15.91 -16.56
C ASP A 147 12.70 -15.09 -15.43
N CYS A 148 13.19 -13.85 -15.24
CA CYS A 148 12.64 -12.86 -14.32
C CYS A 148 12.69 -11.47 -14.93
N THR A 149 11.60 -10.72 -14.81
CA THR A 149 11.57 -9.27 -15.12
C THR A 149 11.18 -8.52 -13.87
N ILE A 150 11.94 -7.49 -13.51
CA ILE A 150 11.73 -6.67 -12.31
C ILE A 150 11.31 -5.27 -12.74
N SER A 151 10.19 -4.79 -12.22
CA SER A 151 9.81 -3.39 -12.37
C SER A 151 10.71 -2.50 -11.53
N VAL A 152 11.25 -1.45 -12.15
CA VAL A 152 12.24 -0.56 -11.56
C VAL A 152 11.91 0.89 -11.81
N MET A 153 12.33 1.75 -10.89
CA MET A 153 12.18 3.19 -10.97
C MET A 153 13.44 3.88 -10.43
N GLU A 154 13.81 5.01 -11.00
CA GLU A 154 14.86 5.84 -10.42
C GLU A 154 14.31 6.61 -9.21
N VAL A 155 14.98 6.49 -8.09
CA VAL A 155 14.64 7.18 -6.84
C VAL A 155 15.73 8.20 -6.47
N PRO A 156 15.44 9.20 -5.63
CA PRO A 156 16.50 10.05 -5.06
C PRO A 156 17.58 9.20 -4.39
N TRP A 157 18.84 9.60 -4.54
CA TRP A 157 19.99 8.85 -4.00
C TRP A 157 19.91 8.64 -2.49
N GLU A 158 19.36 9.62 -1.78
CA GLU A 158 19.16 9.60 -0.32
C GLU A 158 18.18 8.50 0.12
N GLU A 159 17.29 8.09 -0.77
CA GLU A 159 16.29 7.05 -0.50
C GLU A 159 16.73 5.67 -0.99
N ALA A 160 17.74 5.58 -1.86
CA ALA A 160 18.13 4.34 -2.52
C ALA A 160 18.44 3.20 -1.54
N SER A 161 19.04 3.49 -0.38
CA SER A 161 19.36 2.49 0.66
C SER A 161 18.12 1.81 1.29
N ARG A 162 16.92 2.31 1.01
CA ARG A 162 15.64 1.74 1.53
C ARG A 162 15.11 0.60 0.68
N PHE A 163 15.61 0.45 -0.55
CA PHE A 163 15.08 -0.45 -1.57
C PHE A 163 16.10 -1.50 -2.02
N GLY A 164 15.63 -2.53 -2.71
CA GLY A 164 16.48 -3.38 -3.52
C GLY A 164 16.99 -2.58 -4.73
N ILE A 165 18.30 -2.46 -4.89
CA ILE A 165 18.94 -1.63 -5.91
C ILE A 165 19.56 -2.52 -7.00
N MET A 166 19.38 -2.11 -8.24
CA MET A 166 19.90 -2.83 -9.40
C MET A 166 20.87 -2.01 -10.22
N SER A 167 21.84 -2.72 -10.82
CA SER A 167 22.63 -2.24 -11.95
C SER A 167 22.18 -2.99 -13.21
N VAL A 168 22.12 -2.29 -14.33
CA VAL A 168 21.71 -2.83 -15.62
C VAL A 168 22.74 -2.51 -16.70
N ASP A 169 22.77 -3.34 -17.73
CA ASP A 169 23.54 -3.04 -18.96
C ASP A 169 22.76 -2.09 -19.91
N GLY A 170 23.37 -1.75 -21.06
CA GLY A 170 22.75 -0.86 -22.07
C GLY A 170 21.48 -1.43 -22.75
N LYS A 171 21.06 -2.65 -22.41
CA LYS A 171 19.82 -3.30 -22.90
C LYS A 171 18.82 -3.56 -21.79
N ASP A 172 19.04 -2.99 -20.61
CA ASP A 172 18.27 -3.22 -19.40
C ASP A 172 18.29 -4.69 -18.90
N ASN A 173 19.35 -5.46 -19.20
CA ASN A 173 19.57 -6.71 -18.49
C ASN A 173 20.16 -6.41 -17.12
N ILE A 174 19.64 -7.07 -16.09
CA ILE A 174 20.11 -6.88 -14.70
C ILE A 174 21.44 -7.58 -14.54
N THR A 175 22.47 -6.84 -14.15
CA THR A 175 23.83 -7.32 -13.94
C THR A 175 24.20 -7.46 -12.46
N GLU A 176 23.57 -6.68 -11.59
CA GLU A 176 23.79 -6.70 -10.15
C GLU A 176 22.49 -6.37 -9.41
N PHE A 177 22.28 -7.01 -8.27
CA PHE A 177 21.17 -6.73 -7.35
C PHE A 177 21.69 -6.70 -5.91
N ALA A 178 21.31 -5.68 -5.14
CA ALA A 178 21.65 -5.55 -3.73
C ALA A 178 20.42 -5.14 -2.92
N GLU A 179 20.01 -5.96 -1.96
CA GLU A 179 18.87 -5.66 -1.07
C GLU A 179 19.29 -4.67 0.01
N LYS A 180 18.71 -3.48 -0.01
CA LYS A 180 18.91 -2.38 0.95
C LYS A 180 20.38 -2.12 1.27
N PRO A 181 21.21 -1.82 0.26
CA PRO A 181 22.64 -1.62 0.46
C PRO A 181 22.88 -0.34 1.27
N ARG A 182 23.90 -0.39 2.15
CA ARG A 182 24.32 0.81 2.90
C ARG A 182 24.92 1.89 1.97
N GLU A 183 25.63 1.44 0.95
CA GLU A 183 26.24 2.28 -0.08
C GLU A 183 25.73 1.82 -1.46
N PRO A 184 24.63 2.40 -1.95
CA PRO A 184 24.05 2.00 -3.24
C PRO A 184 24.96 2.42 -4.40
N LYS A 185 25.19 1.49 -5.35
CA LYS A 185 25.96 1.76 -6.58
C LYS A 185 25.10 2.37 -7.69
N SER A 186 23.80 2.36 -7.54
CA SER A 186 22.78 2.87 -8.47
C SER A 186 21.61 3.40 -7.66
N ASN A 187 20.78 4.22 -8.27
CA ASN A 187 19.50 4.65 -7.72
C ASN A 187 18.29 4.00 -8.42
N LEU A 188 18.54 2.93 -9.18
CA LEU A 188 17.49 2.16 -9.84
C LEU A 188 16.88 1.17 -8.85
N ALA A 189 15.76 1.53 -8.28
CA ALA A 189 15.11 0.80 -7.19
C ALA A 189 14.08 -0.22 -7.71
N SER A 190 14.02 -1.38 -7.07
CA SER A 190 12.95 -2.36 -7.25
C SER A 190 11.64 -1.84 -6.69
N MET A 191 10.59 -1.93 -7.47
CA MET A 191 9.24 -1.61 -7.00
C MET A 191 8.57 -2.78 -6.26
N GLY A 192 9.26 -3.93 -6.07
CA GLY A 192 8.63 -5.12 -5.50
C GLY A 192 7.58 -5.76 -6.41
N ILE A 193 7.70 -5.55 -7.71
CA ILE A 193 6.81 -6.08 -8.74
C ILE A 193 7.66 -6.91 -9.69
N TYR A 194 7.34 -8.21 -9.80
CA TYR A 194 8.13 -9.17 -10.55
C TYR A 194 7.25 -10.00 -11.48
N VAL A 195 7.70 -10.23 -12.71
CA VAL A 195 7.17 -11.27 -13.59
C VAL A 195 8.20 -12.38 -13.68
N PHE A 196 7.78 -13.61 -13.39
CA PHE A 196 8.62 -14.79 -13.53
C PHE A 196 8.01 -15.79 -14.52
N THR A 197 8.85 -16.49 -15.25
CA THR A 197 8.47 -17.74 -15.89
C THR A 197 8.16 -18.76 -14.78
N TRP A 198 6.89 -19.24 -14.70
CA TRP A 198 6.43 -20.02 -13.53
C TRP A 198 7.26 -21.26 -13.26
N LYS A 199 7.56 -22.03 -14.31
CA LYS A 199 8.35 -23.25 -14.15
C LYS A 199 9.70 -22.97 -13.50
N LYS A 200 10.35 -21.88 -13.90
CA LYS A 200 11.64 -21.47 -13.35
C LYS A 200 11.50 -21.04 -11.88
N LEU A 201 10.57 -20.12 -11.57
CA LEU A 201 10.35 -19.69 -10.19
C LEU A 201 10.05 -20.86 -9.26
N ARG A 202 9.21 -21.79 -9.71
CA ARG A 202 8.83 -22.98 -8.93
C ARG A 202 10.04 -23.82 -8.51
N GLU A 203 11.01 -24.03 -9.41
CA GLU A 203 12.25 -24.74 -9.11
C GLU A 203 13.06 -24.03 -8.01
N TYR A 204 13.20 -22.69 -8.12
CA TYR A 204 13.91 -21.88 -7.14
C TYR A 204 13.21 -21.83 -5.77
N LEU A 205 11.89 -21.73 -5.73
CA LEU A 205 11.14 -21.76 -4.48
C LEU A 205 11.30 -23.09 -3.72
N ILE A 206 11.29 -24.22 -4.42
CA ILE A 206 11.50 -25.54 -3.81
C ILE A 206 12.93 -25.67 -3.28
N ALA A 207 13.92 -25.20 -4.04
CA ALA A 207 15.32 -25.24 -3.61
C ALA A 207 15.58 -24.32 -2.41
N ASP A 208 14.99 -23.14 -2.40
CA ASP A 208 15.11 -22.15 -1.33
C ASP A 208 14.51 -22.64 -0.01
N GLU A 209 13.33 -23.27 -0.05
CA GLU A 209 12.70 -23.84 1.16
C GLU A 209 13.50 -25.01 1.73
N ALA A 210 14.24 -25.73 0.90
CA ALA A 210 15.10 -26.82 1.33
C ALA A 210 16.42 -26.34 1.98
N ASP A 211 16.78 -25.07 1.81
CA ASP A 211 17.97 -24.46 2.41
C ASP A 211 17.66 -23.90 3.81
N PRO A 212 18.16 -24.51 4.90
CA PRO A 212 17.88 -24.02 6.25
C PRO A 212 18.56 -22.66 6.57
N ALA A 213 19.49 -22.20 5.73
CA ALA A 213 20.16 -20.91 5.88
C ALA A 213 19.42 -19.78 5.14
N SER A 214 18.37 -20.09 4.38
CA SER A 214 17.60 -19.09 3.65
C SER A 214 16.70 -18.26 4.57
N ASP A 215 16.63 -16.96 4.31
CA ASP A 215 15.62 -16.05 4.89
C ASP A 215 14.25 -16.22 4.21
N ASN A 216 14.14 -17.06 3.18
CA ASN A 216 12.95 -17.27 2.34
C ASN A 216 12.37 -15.97 1.76
N ASP A 217 13.24 -15.09 1.27
CA ASP A 217 12.90 -13.77 0.77
C ASP A 217 13.32 -13.59 -0.69
N PHE A 218 12.48 -12.88 -1.49
CA PHE A 218 12.80 -12.65 -2.90
C PHE A 218 14.08 -11.84 -3.07
N GLY A 219 14.22 -10.72 -2.34
CA GLY A 219 15.35 -9.83 -2.47
C GLY A 219 16.65 -10.38 -1.90
N LYS A 220 16.58 -11.17 -0.83
CA LYS A 220 17.78 -11.72 -0.18
C LYS A 220 18.24 -13.06 -0.77
N ASN A 221 17.31 -13.88 -1.24
CA ASN A 221 17.60 -15.27 -1.62
C ASN A 221 17.28 -15.55 -3.09
N ILE A 222 16.03 -15.44 -3.54
CA ILE A 222 15.61 -15.89 -4.87
C ILE A 222 16.32 -15.10 -5.97
N ILE A 223 16.20 -13.77 -5.99
CA ILE A 223 16.75 -12.90 -7.03
C ILE A 223 18.28 -13.00 -7.10
N PRO A 224 19.03 -12.88 -5.97
CA PRO A 224 20.48 -13.05 -6.01
C PRO A 224 20.94 -14.44 -6.47
N THR A 225 20.22 -15.50 -6.09
CA THR A 225 20.55 -16.87 -6.48
C THR A 225 20.31 -17.10 -7.98
N MET A 226 19.19 -16.59 -8.52
CA MET A 226 18.93 -16.64 -9.97
C MET A 226 20.01 -15.91 -10.75
N LEU A 227 20.37 -14.71 -10.31
CA LEU A 227 21.41 -13.91 -10.97
C LEU A 227 22.77 -14.62 -10.93
N LYS A 228 23.17 -15.18 -9.77
CA LYS A 228 24.40 -15.96 -9.60
C LYS A 228 24.46 -17.19 -10.51
N ASN A 229 23.32 -17.83 -10.74
CA ASN A 229 23.20 -19.00 -11.60
C ASN A 229 23.15 -18.64 -13.10
N GLY A 230 23.20 -17.35 -13.45
CA GLY A 230 23.21 -16.89 -14.83
C GLY A 230 21.86 -16.92 -15.52
N GLU A 231 20.76 -16.93 -14.74
CA GLU A 231 19.41 -16.82 -15.29
C GLU A 231 19.22 -15.45 -15.95
N LYS A 232 18.44 -15.41 -17.01
CA LYS A 232 18.21 -14.17 -17.75
C LYS A 232 17.25 -13.25 -17.02
N MET A 233 17.75 -12.12 -16.55
CA MET A 233 16.96 -11.16 -15.78
C MET A 233 16.91 -9.80 -16.49
N ALA A 234 15.71 -9.24 -16.64
CA ALA A 234 15.48 -7.96 -17.30
C ALA A 234 14.87 -6.93 -16.34
N ALA A 235 15.23 -5.68 -16.52
CA ALA A 235 14.55 -4.56 -15.90
C ALA A 235 13.43 -4.04 -16.82
N TYR A 236 12.30 -3.69 -16.19
CA TYR A 236 11.22 -2.92 -16.81
C TYR A 236 11.18 -1.55 -16.17
N ARG A 237 11.60 -0.51 -16.89
CA ARG A 237 11.58 0.87 -16.39
C ARG A 237 10.16 1.38 -16.37
N PHE A 238 9.65 1.60 -15.17
CA PHE A 238 8.31 2.17 -14.96
C PHE A 238 8.38 3.70 -15.01
N GLU A 239 7.48 4.29 -15.77
CA GLU A 239 7.27 5.73 -15.82
C GLU A 239 5.90 6.05 -15.27
N GLY A 240 5.82 6.79 -14.19
CA GLY A 240 4.57 7.16 -13.54
C GLY A 240 4.71 7.40 -12.05
N TYR A 241 3.59 7.68 -11.41
CA TYR A 241 3.55 7.85 -9.96
C TYR A 241 3.68 6.50 -9.26
N TRP A 242 4.63 6.40 -8.35
CA TRP A 242 4.79 5.28 -7.44
C TRP A 242 5.29 5.78 -6.07
N LYS A 243 4.68 5.28 -4.99
CA LYS A 243 5.10 5.61 -3.63
C LYS A 243 4.89 4.43 -2.69
N ASP A 244 5.96 4.03 -1.99
CA ASP A 244 5.86 3.15 -0.82
C ASP A 244 5.32 3.96 0.36
N VAL A 245 4.08 3.65 0.76
CA VAL A 245 3.42 4.28 1.90
C VAL A 245 3.66 3.52 3.20
N GLY A 246 4.89 3.09 3.41
CA GLY A 246 5.33 2.29 4.55
C GLY A 246 5.61 3.08 5.82
N THR A 247 5.60 4.40 5.79
CA THR A 247 5.79 5.27 6.95
C THR A 247 4.65 6.28 7.06
N LEU A 248 4.46 6.87 8.23
CA LEU A 248 3.41 7.89 8.44
C LEU A 248 3.59 9.09 7.52
N ASP A 249 4.85 9.55 7.34
CA ASP A 249 5.13 10.68 6.45
C ASP A 249 4.82 10.33 5.00
N SER A 250 5.29 9.17 4.51
CA SER A 250 5.03 8.77 3.13
C SER A 250 3.54 8.53 2.85
N LEU A 251 2.77 8.06 3.85
CA LEU A 251 1.32 7.94 3.75
C LEU A 251 0.64 9.31 3.70
N TRP A 252 1.07 10.24 4.55
CA TRP A 252 0.56 11.61 4.55
C TRP A 252 0.91 12.31 3.24
N ASP A 253 2.18 12.30 2.83
CA ASP A 253 2.66 12.90 1.58
C ASP A 253 1.89 12.37 0.36
N ALA A 254 1.68 11.05 0.26
CA ALA A 254 0.95 10.46 -0.85
C ALA A 254 -0.51 10.94 -0.92
N ASN A 255 -1.15 11.21 0.23
CA ASN A 255 -2.47 11.82 0.25
C ASN A 255 -2.43 13.30 -0.16
N MET A 256 -1.39 14.05 0.22
CA MET A 256 -1.21 15.45 -0.20
C MET A 256 -0.86 15.55 -1.68
N ASP A 257 -0.14 14.59 -2.24
CA ASP A 257 0.17 14.49 -3.67
C ASP A 257 -1.11 14.50 -4.55
N MET A 258 -2.21 13.91 -4.06
CA MET A 258 -3.52 13.97 -4.77
C MET A 258 -4.04 15.39 -4.94
N LEU A 259 -3.71 16.30 -4.05
CA LEU A 259 -4.16 17.69 -4.03
C LEU A 259 -3.23 18.61 -4.81
N SER A 260 -2.07 18.10 -5.24
CA SER A 260 -1.02 18.87 -5.90
C SER A 260 -1.06 18.65 -7.42
N PRO A 261 -1.46 19.65 -8.22
CA PRO A 261 -1.35 19.55 -9.67
C PRO A 261 0.10 19.27 -10.08
N GLY A 262 0.32 18.24 -10.88
CA GLY A 262 1.66 17.87 -11.35
C GLY A 262 2.39 16.80 -10.52
N SER A 263 1.84 16.33 -9.41
CA SER A 263 2.42 15.17 -8.67
C SER A 263 2.46 13.88 -9.48
N GLY A 264 1.64 13.78 -10.52
CA GLY A 264 1.47 12.55 -11.32
C GLY A 264 0.39 11.61 -10.77
N LEU A 265 -0.09 11.78 -9.55
CA LEU A 265 -1.16 10.96 -8.98
C LEU A 265 -2.54 11.50 -9.39
N ASN A 266 -3.11 10.96 -10.46
CA ASN A 266 -4.45 11.31 -10.90
C ASN A 266 -5.45 10.16 -10.63
N LEU A 267 -6.23 10.27 -9.56
CA LEU A 267 -7.29 9.32 -9.22
C LEU A 267 -8.63 9.58 -9.93
N LEU A 268 -8.75 10.70 -10.66
CA LEU A 268 -9.92 11.05 -11.46
C LEU A 268 -9.82 10.53 -12.91
N ASP A 269 -8.71 9.89 -13.26
CA ASP A 269 -8.49 9.32 -14.59
C ASP A 269 -9.52 8.23 -14.90
N LYS A 270 -10.28 8.45 -15.97
CA LYS A 270 -11.32 7.51 -16.43
C LYS A 270 -10.78 6.37 -17.28
N LYS A 271 -9.57 6.50 -17.83
CA LYS A 271 -8.95 5.47 -18.67
C LYS A 271 -8.31 4.37 -17.85
N TRP A 272 -7.73 4.75 -16.69
CA TRP A 272 -7.13 3.81 -15.74
C TRP A 272 -7.76 4.01 -14.36
N ARG A 273 -8.95 3.45 -14.17
CA ARG A 273 -9.74 3.62 -12.96
C ARG A 273 -9.18 2.76 -11.84
N ILE A 274 -9.07 3.34 -10.65
CA ILE A 274 -8.92 2.58 -9.42
C ILE A 274 -10.31 2.24 -8.89
N TYR A 275 -10.57 0.94 -8.74
CA TYR A 275 -11.79 0.39 -8.16
C TYR A 275 -11.59 0.25 -6.65
N GLY A 276 -12.68 0.13 -5.91
CA GLY A 276 -12.65 -0.10 -4.48
C GLY A 276 -14.05 -0.23 -3.91
N ARG A 277 -14.15 -0.86 -2.77
CA ARG A 277 -15.43 -1.02 -2.08
C ARG A 277 -15.93 0.33 -1.59
N THR A 278 -17.03 0.79 -2.16
CA THR A 278 -17.64 2.07 -1.77
C THR A 278 -18.90 1.80 -0.95
N PRO A 279 -18.94 2.22 0.33
CA PRO A 279 -20.14 2.10 1.12
C PRO A 279 -21.26 2.98 0.54
N THR A 280 -22.50 2.57 0.78
CA THR A 280 -23.66 3.39 0.46
C THR A 280 -23.73 4.54 1.43
N CYS A 281 -23.56 5.75 0.95
CA CYS A 281 -23.56 6.98 1.74
C CYS A 281 -24.43 8.05 1.06
N PRO A 282 -25.05 8.95 1.83
CA PRO A 282 -25.72 10.13 1.27
C PRO A 282 -24.73 11.03 0.51
N PRO A 283 -25.19 11.98 -0.26
CA PRO A 283 -24.33 13.03 -0.79
C PRO A 283 -23.57 13.77 0.33
N THR A 284 -22.39 14.29 0.01
CA THR A 284 -21.68 15.19 0.91
C THR A 284 -22.46 16.47 1.09
N TYR A 285 -22.60 16.92 2.32
CA TYR A 285 -23.27 18.16 2.71
C TYR A 285 -22.24 19.19 3.21
N ILE A 286 -22.20 20.35 2.57
CA ILE A 286 -21.41 21.49 3.02
C ILE A 286 -22.42 22.55 3.53
N GLY A 287 -22.35 22.85 4.84
CA GLY A 287 -23.24 23.80 5.49
C GLY A 287 -22.97 25.24 5.08
N ALA A 288 -23.86 26.17 5.48
CA ALA A 288 -23.76 27.56 5.11
C ALA A 288 -22.48 28.26 5.60
N GLN A 289 -21.88 27.77 6.66
CA GLN A 289 -20.60 28.26 7.21
C GLN A 289 -19.41 27.36 6.85
N GLY A 290 -19.65 26.27 6.10
CA GLY A 290 -18.61 25.38 5.65
C GLY A 290 -17.75 26.05 4.57
N ASP A 291 -16.44 26.12 4.80
CA ASP A 291 -15.46 26.65 3.82
C ASP A 291 -14.49 25.57 3.41
N VAL A 292 -14.41 25.29 2.11
CA VAL A 292 -13.59 24.21 1.55
C VAL A 292 -12.65 24.76 0.49
N GLY A 293 -11.35 24.60 0.71
CA GLY A 293 -10.29 25.02 -0.23
C GLY A 293 -9.30 23.90 -0.52
N ASN A 294 -9.00 23.64 -1.80
CA ASN A 294 -7.99 22.66 -2.28
C ASN A 294 -8.02 21.33 -1.52
N SER A 295 -9.18 20.69 -1.40
CA SER A 295 -9.37 19.48 -0.58
C SER A 295 -10.13 18.41 -1.35
N ALA A 296 -9.84 17.15 -1.05
CA ALA A 296 -10.58 16.00 -1.55
C ALA A 296 -11.59 15.53 -0.50
N ILE A 297 -12.88 15.59 -0.82
CA ILE A 297 -13.96 15.21 0.09
C ILE A 297 -14.75 14.05 -0.50
N ALA A 298 -14.77 12.92 0.22
CA ALA A 298 -15.50 11.75 -0.18
C ALA A 298 -17.01 11.86 0.11
N LYS A 299 -17.78 10.85 -0.33
CA LYS A 299 -19.24 10.80 -0.11
C LYS A 299 -19.59 10.66 1.38
N GLY A 300 -20.75 11.19 1.75
CA GLY A 300 -21.30 11.07 3.10
C GLY A 300 -20.67 11.99 4.13
N CYS A 301 -19.77 12.89 3.72
CA CYS A 301 -19.19 13.85 4.64
C CYS A 301 -20.18 14.97 4.99
N THR A 302 -20.09 15.50 6.20
CA THR A 302 -20.75 16.72 6.64
C THR A 302 -19.68 17.74 7.00
N VAL A 303 -19.67 18.90 6.35
CA VAL A 303 -18.69 19.95 6.58
C VAL A 303 -19.41 21.24 7.01
N LEU A 304 -19.33 21.55 8.28
CA LEU A 304 -19.91 22.78 8.88
C LEU A 304 -18.82 23.79 9.25
N GLY A 305 -17.55 23.37 9.27
CA GLY A 305 -16.36 24.16 9.59
C GLY A 305 -15.48 24.41 8.38
N GLU A 306 -14.22 24.73 8.62
CA GLU A 306 -13.22 25.02 7.59
C GLU A 306 -12.36 23.79 7.26
N VAL A 307 -12.15 23.49 5.95
CA VAL A 307 -11.31 22.39 5.47
C VAL A 307 -10.41 22.88 4.34
N LYS A 308 -9.11 22.89 4.56
CA LYS A 308 -8.12 23.35 3.58
C LYS A 308 -6.97 22.37 3.39
N ASN A 309 -6.55 22.17 2.14
CA ASN A 309 -5.45 21.31 1.76
C ASN A 309 -5.51 19.92 2.46
N SER A 310 -6.68 19.31 2.51
CA SER A 310 -6.95 18.12 3.33
C SER A 310 -7.73 17.06 2.56
N VAL A 311 -7.61 15.81 3.02
CA VAL A 311 -8.35 14.68 2.48
C VAL A 311 -9.35 14.20 3.53
N LEU A 312 -10.65 14.31 3.26
CA LEU A 312 -11.72 13.78 4.09
C LEU A 312 -12.26 12.48 3.49
N SER A 313 -12.15 11.40 4.23
CA SER A 313 -12.67 10.11 3.81
C SER A 313 -14.18 9.98 4.05
N THR A 314 -14.77 8.94 3.49
CA THR A 314 -16.20 8.66 3.51
C THR A 314 -16.80 8.76 4.92
N GLY A 315 -17.90 9.52 5.05
CA GLY A 315 -18.66 9.63 6.29
C GLY A 315 -18.02 10.48 7.39
N THR A 316 -17.00 11.27 7.05
CA THR A 316 -16.35 12.21 8.00
C THR A 316 -17.28 13.38 8.33
N CYS A 317 -17.27 13.81 9.59
CA CYS A 317 -17.96 15.01 10.05
C CYS A 317 -16.96 16.04 10.54
N VAL A 318 -17.07 17.29 10.05
CA VAL A 318 -16.35 18.48 10.55
C VAL A 318 -17.39 19.46 11.06
N ASP A 319 -17.43 19.66 12.37
CA ASP A 319 -18.46 20.42 13.06
C ASP A 319 -18.25 21.93 13.00
N GLU A 320 -19.19 22.70 13.51
CA GLU A 320 -19.17 24.17 13.46
C GLU A 320 -17.91 24.76 14.12
N GLY A 321 -17.28 25.70 13.43
CA GLY A 321 -16.06 26.38 13.91
C GLY A 321 -14.82 25.49 13.99
N ALA A 322 -14.91 24.22 13.59
CA ALA A 322 -13.73 23.36 13.49
C ALA A 322 -12.88 23.74 12.27
N GLU A 323 -11.57 23.62 12.40
CA GLU A 323 -10.57 23.92 11.36
C GLU A 323 -9.74 22.67 11.05
N VAL A 324 -9.73 22.22 9.80
CA VAL A 324 -8.92 21.08 9.34
C VAL A 324 -8.00 21.54 8.21
N SER A 325 -6.69 21.44 8.41
CA SER A 325 -5.72 21.86 7.40
C SER A 325 -4.56 20.88 7.27
N TYR A 326 -4.10 20.65 6.02
CA TYR A 326 -2.97 19.76 5.71
C TYR A 326 -3.08 18.39 6.40
N SER A 327 -4.29 17.85 6.45
CA SER A 327 -4.58 16.65 7.24
C SER A 327 -5.31 15.59 6.44
N VAL A 328 -5.13 14.33 6.85
CA VAL A 328 -5.83 13.17 6.32
C VAL A 328 -6.80 12.69 7.39
N VAL A 329 -8.10 12.77 7.12
CA VAL A 329 -9.15 12.32 8.02
C VAL A 329 -9.79 11.06 7.45
N MET A 330 -9.60 9.94 8.15
CA MET A 330 -10.00 8.60 7.70
C MET A 330 -11.51 8.35 7.91
N PRO A 331 -12.08 7.26 7.34
CA PRO A 331 -13.53 7.06 7.31
C PRO A 331 -14.22 7.17 8.68
N GLY A 332 -15.38 7.81 8.70
CA GLY A 332 -16.25 7.89 9.88
C GLY A 332 -15.72 8.71 11.07
N ALA A 333 -14.58 9.40 10.89
CA ALA A 333 -14.05 10.26 11.94
C ALA A 333 -14.90 11.53 12.13
N VAL A 334 -14.99 12.01 13.36
CA VAL A 334 -15.75 13.20 13.76
C VAL A 334 -14.80 14.22 14.37
N ILE A 335 -14.77 15.43 13.80
CA ILE A 335 -14.02 16.58 14.30
C ILE A 335 -15.03 17.49 15.01
N GLY A 336 -14.95 17.58 16.33
CA GLY A 336 -15.90 18.30 17.17
C GLY A 336 -15.81 19.81 17.04
N LYS A 337 -16.82 20.47 17.56
CA LYS A 337 -17.01 21.93 17.48
C LYS A 337 -15.76 22.70 17.94
N GLY A 338 -15.30 23.63 17.14
CA GLY A 338 -14.16 24.49 17.45
C GLY A 338 -12.80 23.76 17.52
N ALA A 339 -12.72 22.46 17.20
CA ALA A 339 -11.46 21.72 17.20
C ALA A 339 -10.54 22.15 16.06
N LYS A 340 -9.23 22.09 16.29
CA LYS A 340 -8.20 22.44 15.32
C LYS A 340 -7.32 21.23 15.00
N VAL A 341 -7.31 20.82 13.74
CA VAL A 341 -6.54 19.68 13.25
C VAL A 341 -5.62 20.16 12.13
N SER A 342 -4.32 20.08 12.33
CA SER A 342 -3.37 20.51 11.32
C SER A 342 -2.14 19.61 11.25
N TYR A 343 -1.72 19.27 10.02
CA TYR A 343 -0.59 18.36 9.78
C TYR A 343 -0.73 17.05 10.57
N ALA A 344 -1.87 16.41 10.38
CA ALA A 344 -2.24 15.22 11.15
C ALA A 344 -2.86 14.11 10.29
N ILE A 345 -2.79 12.90 10.80
CA ILE A 345 -3.56 11.75 10.32
C ILE A 345 -4.55 11.37 11.41
N ILE A 346 -5.84 11.48 11.13
CA ILE A 346 -6.92 11.08 12.04
C ILE A 346 -7.46 9.72 11.56
N GLY A 347 -7.31 8.70 12.37
CA GLY A 347 -7.69 7.32 12.08
C GLY A 347 -9.19 7.10 11.89
N GLU A 348 -9.54 5.93 11.38
CA GLU A 348 -10.92 5.50 11.13
C GLU A 348 -11.75 5.53 12.42
N GLY A 349 -12.97 6.10 12.38
CA GLY A 349 -13.90 6.13 13.50
C GLY A 349 -13.48 6.94 14.73
N CYS A 350 -12.44 7.78 14.62
CA CYS A 350 -11.99 8.65 15.71
C CYS A 350 -13.01 9.72 16.07
N ARG A 351 -12.95 10.17 17.32
CA ARG A 351 -13.67 11.36 17.82
C ARG A 351 -12.68 12.36 18.39
N ILE A 352 -12.62 13.53 17.76
CA ILE A 352 -11.85 14.69 18.24
C ILE A 352 -12.83 15.56 19.00
N GLY A 353 -12.59 15.77 20.30
CA GLY A 353 -13.46 16.53 21.20
C GLY A 353 -13.57 18.02 20.86
N GLU A 354 -14.52 18.69 21.48
CA GLU A 354 -14.75 20.13 21.29
C GLU A 354 -13.50 20.94 21.71
N ASN A 355 -13.12 21.93 20.89
CA ASN A 355 -11.96 22.80 21.12
C ASN A 355 -10.63 22.06 21.31
N ALA A 356 -10.54 20.76 20.96
CA ALA A 356 -9.29 20.02 20.99
C ALA A 356 -8.33 20.49 19.88
N VAL A 357 -7.03 20.30 20.10
CA VAL A 357 -5.99 20.67 19.13
C VAL A 357 -5.17 19.43 18.81
N VAL A 358 -5.05 19.11 17.52
CA VAL A 358 -4.24 17.96 17.04
C VAL A 358 -3.24 18.42 16.02
N GLY A 359 -1.95 18.20 16.31
CA GLY A 359 -0.85 18.57 15.43
C GLY A 359 -0.55 20.08 15.46
N GLY A 360 0.14 20.55 14.43
CA GLY A 360 0.56 21.96 14.28
C GLY A 360 1.44 22.15 13.06
N ALA A 361 1.40 23.35 12.49
CA ALA A 361 2.18 23.71 11.32
C ALA A 361 3.70 23.60 11.56
N PRO A 362 4.52 23.38 10.50
CA PRO A 362 5.97 23.52 10.59
C PRO A 362 6.35 24.86 11.22
N GLY A 363 7.25 24.84 12.21
CA GLY A 363 7.64 26.03 12.99
C GLY A 363 6.79 26.31 14.22
N SER A 364 5.73 25.54 14.47
CA SER A 364 4.98 25.60 15.75
C SER A 364 5.74 25.03 16.94
N VAL A 365 6.72 24.17 16.67
CA VAL A 365 7.71 23.62 17.61
C VAL A 365 9.09 23.60 16.94
N ASP A 366 10.15 23.34 17.69
CA ASP A 366 11.50 23.21 17.14
C ASP A 366 11.53 22.15 16.02
N PHE A 367 12.32 22.40 14.97
CA PHE A 367 12.39 21.55 13.79
C PHE A 367 12.66 20.07 14.12
N ASP A 368 13.57 19.80 15.06
CA ASP A 368 13.92 18.43 15.50
C ASP A 368 12.79 17.71 16.26
N HIS A 369 11.74 18.44 16.64
CA HIS A 369 10.59 17.93 17.39
C HIS A 369 9.29 17.93 16.58
N TRP A 370 9.30 18.53 15.38
CA TRP A 370 8.12 18.58 14.52
C TRP A 370 7.95 17.28 13.74
N GLY A 371 6.70 16.94 13.48
CA GLY A 371 6.27 15.80 12.66
C GLY A 371 4.76 15.70 12.63
N ILE A 372 4.26 14.86 11.75
CA ILE A 372 2.82 14.59 11.61
C ILE A 372 2.27 14.00 12.92
N ALA A 373 1.22 14.60 13.47
CA ALA A 373 0.49 14.03 14.60
C ALA A 373 -0.45 12.91 14.11
N VAL A 374 -0.64 11.86 14.92
CA VAL A 374 -1.47 10.73 14.50
C VAL A 374 -2.44 10.34 15.63
N VAL A 375 -3.71 10.26 15.29
CA VAL A 375 -4.74 9.67 16.15
C VAL A 375 -5.12 8.31 15.58
N GLY A 376 -4.86 7.23 16.31
CA GLY A 376 -5.11 5.85 15.88
C GLY A 376 -6.60 5.54 15.69
N PRO A 377 -6.96 4.48 14.94
CA PRO A 377 -8.37 4.12 14.72
C PRO A 377 -9.16 4.01 16.05
N HIS A 378 -10.41 4.49 16.03
CA HIS A 378 -11.36 4.47 17.15
C HIS A 378 -10.91 5.20 18.42
N ALA A 379 -9.76 5.87 18.41
CA ALA A 379 -9.29 6.66 19.53
C ALA A 379 -10.16 7.90 19.76
N GLN A 380 -10.17 8.38 21.01
CA GLN A 380 -10.94 9.55 21.44
C GLN A 380 -10.01 10.60 22.01
N VAL A 381 -9.99 11.78 21.41
CA VAL A 381 -9.35 12.98 21.95
C VAL A 381 -10.42 13.72 22.77
N ARG A 382 -10.14 14.04 24.04
CA ARG A 382 -11.09 14.72 24.92
C ARG A 382 -11.28 16.18 24.53
N ASP A 383 -12.36 16.79 25.04
CA ASP A 383 -12.58 18.21 24.86
C ASP A 383 -11.40 19.03 25.41
N GLY A 384 -10.93 19.98 24.63
CA GLY A 384 -9.78 20.83 24.93
C GLY A 384 -8.44 20.13 25.04
N GLN A 385 -8.34 18.81 24.77
CA GLN A 385 -7.04 18.10 24.80
C GLN A 385 -6.16 18.56 23.65
N VAL A 386 -4.85 18.61 23.92
CA VAL A 386 -3.85 18.99 22.92
C VAL A 386 -2.94 17.79 22.63
N ILE A 387 -2.94 17.32 21.38
CA ILE A 387 -1.99 16.34 20.86
C ILE A 387 -0.94 17.12 20.06
N GLN A 388 0.28 17.17 20.57
CA GLN A 388 1.38 17.94 19.97
C GLN A 388 1.82 17.35 18.62
N PRO A 389 2.51 18.14 17.75
CA PRO A 389 3.22 17.61 16.60
C PRO A 389 4.12 16.43 16.98
N ASN A 390 4.28 15.44 16.07
CA ASN A 390 5.10 14.24 16.28
C ASN A 390 4.62 13.32 17.42
N MET A 391 3.40 13.51 17.92
CA MET A 391 2.79 12.64 18.92
C MET A 391 1.73 11.72 18.30
N MET A 392 1.58 10.56 18.87
CA MET A 392 0.57 9.57 18.48
C MET A 392 -0.32 9.25 19.68
N LEU A 393 -1.65 9.18 19.44
CA LEU A 393 -2.63 8.71 20.41
C LEU A 393 -3.16 7.35 19.95
N GLY A 394 -3.01 6.31 20.77
CA GLY A 394 -3.58 4.99 20.53
C GLY A 394 -5.05 4.88 20.94
N GLU A 395 -5.72 3.80 20.52
CA GLU A 395 -7.10 3.46 20.93
C GLU A 395 -7.21 3.31 22.47
N ASP A 396 -6.13 2.87 23.12
CA ASP A 396 -6.05 2.74 24.58
C ASP A 396 -5.91 4.09 25.33
N GLY A 397 -5.94 5.20 24.61
CA GLY A 397 -5.81 6.55 25.16
C GLY A 397 -4.39 6.93 25.56
N LYS A 398 -3.39 6.11 25.25
CA LYS A 398 -1.99 6.44 25.52
C LYS A 398 -1.39 7.30 24.45
N GLU A 399 -0.72 8.35 24.87
CA GLU A 399 0.10 9.18 24.02
C GLU A 399 1.53 8.62 23.97
N VAL A 400 2.04 8.45 22.76
CA VAL A 400 3.42 7.98 22.51
C VAL A 400 4.08 8.93 21.54
N ARG A 401 5.32 9.28 21.80
CA ARG A 401 6.14 10.01 20.84
C ARG A 401 6.54 9.08 19.71
N ARG A 402 6.53 9.61 18.50
CA ARG A 402 6.96 8.94 17.28
C ARG A 402 8.47 8.64 17.24
#